data_234b2b9a6b6d12c1466c8b7e6b32b33e
#
_entry.id   234b2b9a6b6d12c1466c8b7e6b32b33e
#
_cell.length_a   1.000
_cell.length_b   1.000
_cell.length_c   1.000
_cell.angle_alpha   90.00
_cell.angle_beta   90.00
_cell.angle_gamma   90.00
#
_symmetry.space_group_name_H-M   'P 1'
#
loop_
_entity.id
_entity.type
_entity.pdbx_description
1 polymer ?
#
loop_
_entity_poly.entity_id
_entity_poly.type
_entity_poly.pdbx_seq_one_letter_code
_entity_poly.pdbx_strand_id
1 'polypeptide(L)'
;MTDPVLAENYKNTPYWWERTPRPVIKDIELPKETEVAVIGSGFTGLCTAIQTSRNGLDTVVLDAQDAGWGGSSRNGGQVSTSLKPSFQELARKYGEESARELLKEGINALEWIGDFIQEEKIDCDFKRAGRFYGAHSQAQFKLLE
;
A
#
# COMPACT_ATOMS: atom_id res chain seq x y z
N MET A 1 19.60 29.45 -6.35
CA MET A 1 20.53 28.49 -7.00
C MET A 1 19.73 27.22 -7.18
N THR A 2 19.48 26.79 -8.41
CA THR A 2 18.84 25.52 -8.72
C THR A 2 19.82 24.40 -8.37
N ASP A 3 19.35 23.39 -7.65
CA ASP A 3 20.16 22.20 -7.34
C ASP A 3 20.53 21.51 -8.67
N PRO A 4 21.82 21.38 -9.01
CA PRO A 4 22.23 20.82 -10.31
C PRO A 4 21.89 19.33 -10.47
N VAL A 5 21.42 18.66 -9.43
CA VAL A 5 21.00 17.27 -9.42
C VAL A 5 19.53 17.12 -9.86
N LEU A 6 18.75 18.19 -9.77
CA LEU A 6 17.33 18.15 -10.12
C LEU A 6 17.10 18.64 -11.55
N ALA A 7 16.15 18.05 -12.25
CA ALA A 7 15.69 18.52 -13.54
C ALA A 7 15.08 19.93 -13.41
N GLU A 8 15.16 20.75 -14.48
CA GLU A 8 14.62 22.12 -14.47
C GLU A 8 13.11 22.17 -14.17
N ASN A 9 12.38 21.12 -14.54
CA ASN A 9 10.93 20.99 -14.33
C ASN A 9 10.58 20.08 -13.14
N TYR A 10 11.52 19.87 -12.21
CA TYR A 10 11.28 19.06 -11.03
C TYR A 10 10.12 19.62 -10.20
N LYS A 11 9.24 18.70 -9.75
CA LYS A 11 8.10 19.01 -8.90
C LYS A 11 8.19 18.22 -7.59
N ASN A 12 7.88 18.89 -6.49
CA ASN A 12 7.76 18.25 -5.17
C ASN A 12 6.42 17.50 -4.98
N THR A 13 5.48 17.72 -5.88
CA THR A 13 4.16 17.08 -5.84
C THR A 13 4.26 15.63 -6.31
N PRO A 14 3.81 14.65 -5.53
CA PRO A 14 3.79 13.27 -5.96
C PRO A 14 2.91 13.06 -7.20
N TYR A 15 3.31 12.14 -8.07
CA TYR A 15 2.59 11.81 -9.30
C TYR A 15 1.09 11.51 -9.06
N TRP A 16 0.76 10.76 -8.04
CA TRP A 16 -0.62 10.39 -7.74
C TRP A 16 -1.50 11.57 -7.34
N TRP A 17 -0.93 12.61 -6.76
CA TRP A 17 -1.67 13.83 -6.42
C TRP A 17 -2.01 14.68 -7.65
N GLU A 18 -1.17 14.62 -8.68
CA GLU A 18 -1.47 15.27 -9.96
C GLU A 18 -2.56 14.51 -10.72
N ARG A 19 -2.58 13.17 -10.60
CA ARG A 19 -3.57 12.31 -11.26
C ARG A 19 -4.94 12.35 -10.59
N THR A 20 -4.97 12.45 -9.29
CA THR A 20 -6.20 12.42 -8.51
C THR A 20 -6.29 13.69 -7.66
N PRO A 21 -7.13 14.67 -8.07
CA PRO A 21 -7.35 15.87 -7.27
C PRO A 21 -7.77 15.51 -5.85
N ARG A 22 -7.10 16.10 -4.88
CA ARG A 22 -7.37 15.81 -3.47
C ARG A 22 -8.65 16.53 -3.04
N PRO A 23 -9.55 15.86 -2.30
CA PRO A 23 -10.74 16.52 -1.77
C PRO A 23 -10.30 17.57 -0.75
N VAL A 24 -10.95 18.72 -0.78
CA VAL A 24 -10.79 19.71 0.27
C VAL A 24 -11.53 19.17 1.50
N ILE A 25 -10.78 18.74 2.48
CA ILE A 25 -11.35 18.33 3.78
C ILE A 25 -11.67 19.61 4.54
N LYS A 26 -12.96 19.82 4.85
CA LYS A 26 -13.37 20.93 5.70
C LYS A 26 -12.96 20.62 7.13
N ASP A 27 -12.58 21.67 7.86
CA ASP A 27 -12.42 21.53 9.30
C ASP A 27 -13.76 21.05 9.90
N ILE A 28 -13.69 19.94 10.62
CA ILE A 28 -14.82 19.37 11.34
C ILE A 28 -14.54 19.49 12.83
N GLU A 29 -15.59 19.75 13.58
CA GLU A 29 -15.48 19.68 15.04
C GLU A 29 -15.24 18.22 15.42
N LEU A 30 -14.15 18.00 16.16
CA LEU A 30 -13.83 16.65 16.62
C LEU A 30 -14.81 16.20 17.69
N PRO A 31 -15.25 14.93 17.66
CA PRO A 31 -16.06 14.37 18.71
C PRO A 31 -15.27 14.39 20.04
N LYS A 32 -15.96 14.61 21.15
CA LYS A 32 -15.33 14.58 22.48
C LYS A 32 -14.90 13.17 22.89
N GLU A 33 -15.62 12.19 22.40
CA GLU A 33 -15.43 10.77 22.70
C GLU A 33 -15.65 9.97 21.41
N THR A 34 -14.98 8.87 21.28
CA THR A 34 -15.12 7.89 20.19
C THR A 34 -14.67 6.53 20.72
N GLU A 35 -15.20 5.44 20.16
CA GLU A 35 -14.80 4.09 20.56
C GLU A 35 -13.42 3.72 19.99
N VAL A 36 -13.11 4.21 18.78
CA VAL A 36 -11.83 3.94 18.10
C VAL A 36 -11.26 5.23 17.52
N ALA A 37 -10.05 5.59 17.93
CA ALA A 37 -9.28 6.67 17.34
C ALA A 37 -8.12 6.08 16.54
N VAL A 38 -8.10 6.26 15.23
CA VAL A 38 -7.02 5.83 14.33
C VAL A 38 -6.12 7.01 14.03
N ILE A 39 -4.83 6.87 14.33
CA ILE A 39 -3.85 7.90 14.06
C ILE A 39 -3.11 7.59 12.75
N GLY A 40 -3.28 8.46 11.77
CA GLY A 40 -2.74 8.34 10.43
C GLY A 40 -3.74 7.79 9.42
N SER A 41 -3.86 8.47 8.28
CA SER A 41 -4.77 8.15 7.17
C SER A 41 -4.07 7.50 5.97
N GLY A 42 -2.98 6.75 6.22
CA GLY A 42 -2.37 5.88 5.23
C GLY A 42 -3.16 4.58 5.02
N PHE A 43 -2.70 3.68 4.16
CA PHE A 43 -3.38 2.41 3.87
C PHE A 43 -3.78 1.64 5.14
N THR A 44 -2.86 1.48 6.08
CA THR A 44 -3.13 0.73 7.32
C THR A 44 -4.24 1.40 8.14
N GLY A 45 -4.16 2.71 8.34
CA GLY A 45 -5.16 3.45 9.12
C GLY A 45 -6.53 3.43 8.47
N LEU A 46 -6.62 3.69 7.16
CA LEU A 46 -7.89 3.65 6.44
C LEU A 46 -8.51 2.25 6.40
N CYS A 47 -7.70 1.21 6.16
CA CYS A 47 -8.21 -0.17 6.22
C CYS A 47 -8.71 -0.54 7.63
N THR A 48 -8.01 -0.09 8.67
CA THR A 48 -8.46 -0.28 10.06
C THR A 48 -9.79 0.42 10.30
N ALA A 49 -9.89 1.70 9.92
CA ALA A 49 -11.10 2.49 10.11
C ALA A 49 -12.32 1.89 9.37
N ILE A 50 -12.11 1.40 8.14
CA ILE A 50 -13.16 0.70 7.39
C ILE A 50 -13.65 -0.53 8.16
N GLN A 51 -12.74 -1.36 8.67
CA GLN A 51 -13.11 -2.57 9.39
C GLN A 51 -13.80 -2.27 10.72
N THR A 52 -13.33 -1.30 11.50
CA THR A 52 -13.96 -0.92 12.76
C THR A 52 -15.35 -0.34 12.54
N SER A 53 -15.51 0.55 11.55
CA SER A 53 -16.82 1.11 11.18
C SER A 53 -17.80 0.05 10.67
N ARG A 54 -17.34 -0.93 9.86
CA ARG A 54 -18.16 -2.06 9.41
C ARG A 54 -18.65 -2.95 10.56
N ASN A 55 -17.91 -3.00 11.64
CA ASN A 55 -18.30 -3.68 12.87
C ASN A 55 -19.16 -2.81 13.81
N GLY A 56 -19.59 -1.63 13.36
CA GLY A 56 -20.50 -0.77 14.09
C GLY A 56 -19.84 0.09 15.16
N LEU A 57 -18.50 0.13 15.21
CA LEU A 57 -17.77 0.96 16.18
C LEU A 57 -17.71 2.41 15.70
N ASP A 58 -17.96 3.34 16.60
CA ASP A 58 -17.76 4.77 16.34
C ASP A 58 -16.25 5.03 16.16
N THR A 59 -15.86 5.40 14.95
CA THR A 59 -14.46 5.45 14.55
C THR A 59 -14.10 6.81 13.97
N VAL A 60 -13.05 7.42 14.49
CA VAL A 60 -12.47 8.66 13.95
C VAL A 60 -11.05 8.41 13.45
N VAL A 61 -10.69 9.01 12.30
CA VAL A 61 -9.34 9.00 11.76
C VAL A 61 -8.75 10.39 11.88
N LEU A 62 -7.60 10.48 12.52
CA LEU A 62 -6.85 11.72 12.72
C LEU A 62 -5.54 11.66 11.95
N ASP A 63 -5.23 12.70 11.20
CA ASP A 63 -3.94 12.84 10.52
C ASP A 63 -3.38 14.24 10.75
N ALA A 64 -2.08 14.35 10.85
CA ALA A 64 -1.40 15.64 11.00
C ALA A 64 -1.34 16.43 9.69
N GLN A 65 -1.62 15.79 8.58
CA GLN A 65 -1.62 16.34 7.23
C GLN A 65 -2.90 15.91 6.50
N ASP A 66 -3.03 16.27 5.24
CA ASP A 66 -4.12 15.77 4.40
C ASP A 66 -4.12 14.23 4.30
N ALA A 67 -5.29 13.65 4.08
CA ALA A 67 -5.45 12.21 3.96
C ALA A 67 -4.46 11.59 2.95
N GLY A 68 -3.76 10.54 3.38
CA GLY A 68 -2.79 9.85 2.56
C GLY A 68 -1.53 10.67 2.22
N TRP A 69 -1.19 11.69 2.97
CA TRP A 69 0.01 12.52 2.75
C TRP A 69 1.30 11.69 2.69
N GLY A 70 1.42 10.67 3.52
CA GLY A 70 2.64 9.89 3.71
C GLY A 70 2.99 8.94 2.56
N GLY A 71 3.71 7.86 2.89
CA GLY A 71 4.21 6.86 1.94
C GLY A 71 3.13 6.18 1.09
N SER A 72 1.88 6.14 1.57
CA SER A 72 0.75 5.53 0.87
C SER A 72 0.41 6.20 -0.47
N SER A 73 0.77 7.47 -0.67
CA SER A 73 0.60 8.17 -1.94
C SER A 73 1.94 8.57 -2.60
N ARG A 74 3.07 8.13 -2.03
CA ARG A 74 4.42 8.47 -2.50
C ARG A 74 5.20 7.20 -2.89
N ASN A 75 4.53 6.28 -3.58
CA ASN A 75 5.09 5.00 -4.01
C ASN A 75 4.84 4.78 -5.50
N GLY A 76 5.39 3.71 -6.06
CA GLY A 76 5.25 3.38 -7.48
C GLY A 76 3.91 2.78 -7.87
N GLY A 77 2.98 2.56 -6.93
CA GLY A 77 1.66 1.96 -7.19
C GLY A 77 1.72 0.49 -7.60
N GLN A 78 2.84 -0.20 -7.37
CA GLN A 78 2.98 -1.60 -7.71
C GLN A 78 2.45 -2.49 -6.59
N VAL A 79 1.52 -3.38 -6.94
CA VAL A 79 1.01 -4.43 -6.06
C VAL A 79 1.51 -5.77 -6.57
N SER A 80 2.14 -6.57 -5.72
CA SER A 80 2.69 -7.86 -6.10
C SER A 80 2.63 -8.87 -4.95
N THR A 81 2.75 -10.15 -5.31
CA THR A 81 2.78 -11.27 -4.35
C THR A 81 4.12 -11.44 -3.64
N SER A 82 5.19 -10.73 -4.09
CA SER A 82 6.54 -11.01 -3.62
C SER A 82 6.83 -10.43 -2.25
N LEU A 83 7.37 -11.27 -1.40
CA LEU A 83 8.07 -10.88 -0.17
C LEU A 83 9.54 -10.59 -0.49
N LYS A 84 10.19 -9.73 0.30
CA LYS A 84 11.64 -9.47 0.14
C LYS A 84 12.50 -10.70 0.44
N PRO A 85 12.27 -11.45 1.55
CA PRO A 85 13.03 -12.66 1.83
C PRO A 85 12.69 -13.77 0.83
N SER A 86 13.72 -14.53 0.44
CA SER A 86 13.57 -15.74 -0.36
C SER A 86 12.92 -16.87 0.48
N PHE A 87 12.40 -17.90 -0.20
CA PHE A 87 11.90 -19.10 0.48
C PHE A 87 12.94 -19.69 1.43
N GLN A 88 14.19 -19.80 0.99
CA GLN A 88 15.29 -20.37 1.77
C GLN A 88 15.57 -19.55 3.04
N GLU A 89 15.50 -18.23 2.96
CA GLU A 89 15.68 -17.36 4.13
C GLU A 89 14.51 -17.51 5.11
N LEU A 90 13.29 -17.57 4.60
CA LEU A 90 12.09 -17.80 5.42
C LEU A 90 12.12 -19.19 6.06
N ALA A 91 12.46 -20.23 5.29
CA ALA A 91 12.53 -21.61 5.78
C ALA A 91 13.60 -21.78 6.87
N ARG A 92 14.76 -21.14 6.70
CA ARG A 92 15.82 -21.15 7.73
C ARG A 92 15.38 -20.47 9.02
N LYS A 93 14.56 -19.41 8.94
CA LYS A 93 14.15 -18.62 10.10
C LYS A 93 12.92 -19.18 10.80
N TYR A 94 11.96 -19.70 10.04
CA TYR A 94 10.64 -20.05 10.55
C TYR A 94 10.23 -21.52 10.30
N GLY A 95 11.06 -22.29 9.61
CA GLY A 95 10.75 -23.63 9.12
C GLY A 95 10.04 -23.60 7.75
N GLU A 96 10.12 -24.73 7.01
CA GLU A 96 9.59 -24.80 5.64
C GLU A 96 8.09 -24.60 5.56
N GLU A 97 7.32 -25.16 6.49
CA GLU A 97 5.87 -25.04 6.52
C GLU A 97 5.44 -23.58 6.64
N SER A 98 5.97 -22.88 7.65
CA SER A 98 5.69 -21.45 7.84
C SER A 98 6.16 -20.59 6.67
N ALA A 99 7.28 -20.96 6.02
CA ALA A 99 7.76 -20.26 4.85
C ALA A 99 6.78 -20.39 3.67
N ARG A 100 6.20 -21.58 3.46
CA ARG A 100 5.18 -21.79 2.42
C ARG A 100 3.92 -20.99 2.70
N GLU A 101 3.45 -21.00 3.95
CA GLU A 101 2.27 -20.21 4.34
C GLU A 101 2.50 -18.71 4.18
N LEU A 102 3.66 -18.19 4.53
CA LEU A 102 4.01 -16.77 4.31
C LEU A 102 4.00 -16.38 2.83
N LEU A 103 4.52 -17.23 1.95
CA LEU A 103 4.48 -16.97 0.50
C LEU A 103 3.06 -17.05 -0.06
N LYS A 104 2.25 -17.98 0.42
CA LYS A 104 0.84 -18.11 0.06
C LYS A 104 0.05 -16.86 0.49
N GLU A 105 0.36 -16.32 1.66
CA GLU A 105 -0.28 -15.09 2.14
C GLU A 105 -0.01 -13.89 1.24
N GLY A 106 1.16 -13.83 0.59
CA GLY A 106 1.44 -12.83 -0.44
C GLY A 106 0.49 -12.92 -1.65
N ILE A 107 0.12 -14.14 -2.04
CA ILE A 107 -0.87 -14.37 -3.11
C ILE A 107 -2.26 -13.96 -2.64
N ASN A 108 -2.66 -14.41 -1.45
CA ASN A 108 -3.95 -14.08 -0.85
C ASN A 108 -4.14 -12.57 -0.71
N ALA A 109 -3.09 -11.85 -0.30
CA ALA A 109 -3.11 -10.39 -0.18
C ALA A 109 -3.32 -9.67 -1.52
N LEU A 110 -2.73 -10.17 -2.61
CA LEU A 110 -2.96 -9.61 -3.95
C LEU A 110 -4.40 -9.84 -4.41
N GLU A 111 -4.95 -11.01 -4.15
CA GLU A 111 -6.34 -11.32 -4.50
C GLU A 111 -7.29 -10.46 -3.68
N TRP A 112 -7.09 -10.42 -2.37
CA TRP A 112 -7.89 -9.62 -1.46
C TRP A 112 -7.95 -8.15 -1.86
N ILE A 113 -6.81 -7.52 -2.19
CA ILE A 113 -6.81 -6.09 -2.59
C ILE A 113 -7.56 -5.89 -3.91
N GLY A 114 -7.46 -6.84 -4.84
CA GLY A 114 -8.20 -6.78 -6.09
C GLY A 114 -9.71 -6.84 -5.87
N ASP A 115 -10.16 -7.75 -5.02
CA ASP A 115 -11.57 -7.93 -4.68
C ASP A 115 -12.08 -6.70 -3.90
N PHE A 116 -11.31 -6.22 -2.92
CA PHE A 116 -11.63 -5.01 -2.15
C PHE A 116 -11.82 -3.78 -3.04
N ILE A 117 -10.91 -3.55 -4.00
CA ILE A 117 -11.02 -2.44 -4.96
C ILE A 117 -12.31 -2.54 -5.78
N GLN A 118 -12.69 -3.76 -6.18
CA GLN A 118 -13.90 -4.01 -6.95
C GLN A 118 -15.17 -3.84 -6.10
N GLU A 119 -15.19 -4.40 -4.90
CA GLU A 119 -16.33 -4.29 -3.96
C GLU A 119 -16.60 -2.85 -3.54
N GLU A 120 -15.55 -2.11 -3.22
CA GLU A 120 -15.63 -0.70 -2.84
C GLU A 120 -15.76 0.26 -4.03
N LYS A 121 -15.69 -0.26 -5.27
CA LYS A 121 -15.75 0.51 -6.51
C LYS A 121 -14.72 1.64 -6.55
N ILE A 122 -13.49 1.34 -6.10
CA ILE A 122 -12.41 2.31 -6.05
C ILE A 122 -11.88 2.54 -7.47
N ASP A 123 -12.03 3.76 -7.98
CA ASP A 123 -11.48 4.18 -9.27
C ASP A 123 -9.98 4.52 -9.12
N CYS A 124 -9.11 3.53 -9.34
CA CYS A 124 -7.66 3.65 -9.13
C CYS A 124 -6.81 3.03 -10.25
N ASP A 125 -7.37 2.84 -11.44
CA ASP A 125 -6.68 2.26 -12.60
C ASP A 125 -6.06 0.86 -12.32
N PHE A 126 -6.60 0.10 -11.36
CA PHE A 126 -6.05 -1.20 -10.97
C PHE A 126 -6.09 -2.20 -12.13
N LYS A 127 -4.93 -2.83 -12.42
CA LYS A 127 -4.81 -3.85 -13.47
C LYS A 127 -3.99 -5.03 -12.97
N ARG A 128 -4.51 -6.24 -13.14
CA ARG A 128 -3.77 -7.49 -12.93
C ARG A 128 -2.96 -7.81 -14.19
N ALA A 129 -1.83 -7.13 -14.38
CA ALA A 129 -1.01 -7.22 -15.57
C ALA A 129 0.03 -8.36 -15.52
N GLY A 130 0.17 -9.04 -14.37
CA GLY A 130 1.25 -9.98 -14.12
C GLY A 130 2.58 -9.27 -13.84
N ARG A 131 3.65 -10.06 -13.73
CA ARG A 131 5.00 -9.58 -13.48
C ARG A 131 6.00 -10.26 -14.38
N PHE A 132 6.86 -9.49 -15.01
CA PHE A 132 7.99 -10.00 -15.76
C PHE A 132 9.26 -9.92 -14.90
N TYR A 133 9.99 -11.03 -14.83
CA TYR A 133 11.30 -11.14 -14.21
C TYR A 133 12.36 -11.38 -15.26
N GLY A 134 13.26 -10.42 -15.43
CA GLY A 134 14.43 -10.57 -16.28
C GLY A 134 15.65 -11.04 -15.48
N ALA A 135 16.26 -12.14 -15.86
CA ALA A 135 17.51 -12.57 -15.28
C ALA A 135 18.69 -11.80 -15.91
N HIS A 136 19.57 -11.25 -15.09
CA HIS A 136 20.80 -10.57 -15.54
C HIS A 136 21.99 -11.51 -15.72
N SER A 137 21.88 -12.77 -15.30
CA SER A 137 22.93 -13.77 -15.38
C SER A 137 22.38 -15.19 -15.38
N GLN A 138 23.18 -16.16 -15.82
CA GLN A 138 22.84 -17.58 -15.75
C GLN A 138 22.56 -18.05 -14.31
N ALA A 139 23.26 -17.50 -13.34
CA ALA A 139 23.02 -17.83 -11.93
C ALA A 139 21.63 -17.34 -11.45
N GLN A 140 21.22 -16.14 -11.88
CA GLN A 140 19.87 -15.64 -11.57
C GLN A 140 18.78 -16.40 -12.32
N PHE A 141 19.04 -16.79 -13.58
CA PHE A 141 18.08 -17.57 -14.34
C PHE A 141 17.71 -18.87 -13.63
N LYS A 142 18.73 -19.59 -13.10
CA LYS A 142 18.52 -20.82 -12.31
C LYS A 142 17.71 -20.63 -11.02
N LEU A 143 17.58 -19.40 -10.52
CA LEU A 143 16.76 -19.10 -9.34
C LEU A 143 15.29 -18.79 -9.71
N LEU A 144 14.98 -18.65 -10.99
CA LEU A 144 13.63 -18.40 -11.49
C LEU A 144 12.93 -19.69 -11.95
N GLU A 145 13.67 -20.81 -12.09
CA GLU A 145 13.16 -22.16 -12.35
C GLU A 145 12.68 -22.82 -11.04
#